data_f6957e3abdb6534f6fd89c78f5d2ebf6
#
_entry.id   f6957e3abdb6534f6fd89c78f5d2ebf6
#
_cell.length_a   1.000
_cell.length_b   1.000
_cell.length_c   1.000
_cell.angle_alpha   90.00
_cell.angle_beta   90.00
_cell.angle_gamma   90.00
#
_symmetry.space_group_name_H-M   'P 1'
#
loop_
_entity.id
_entity.type
_entity.pdbx_description
1 polymer ?
#
loop_
_entity_poly.entity_id
_entity_poly.type
_entity_poly.pdbx_seq_one_letter_code
_entity_poly.pdbx_strand_id
1 'polypeptide(L)'
;SSCNMEDGEEYSFAGMFDTYLNVEVGDVSLRIKDCLKALYCKSALEYSILNHIDIAQMKMDVIVQEMVEGDFSGILFTSNPQGILNEAVITVGKGLGDAVVSDKIQTVTYYYNVSDKKYYYDGMEDLLSMDILDNLISIGENIKKIFDYPYADIEFSVIGNEIYILQARKITSFTEEE
;
A
#
# COMPACT_ATOMS: atom_id res chain seq x y z
N SER A 1 2.61 -9.76 6.96
CA SER A 1 1.56 -10.77 7.24
C SER A 1 0.21 -10.30 6.74
N SER A 2 -0.67 -11.21 6.39
CA SER A 2 -2.01 -10.91 5.89
C SER A 2 -3.02 -11.85 6.54
N CYS A 3 -4.06 -11.27 7.14
CA CYS A 3 -5.17 -12.04 7.72
C CYS A 3 -6.31 -12.14 6.71
N ASN A 4 -6.95 -13.30 6.63
CA ASN A 4 -8.10 -13.51 5.74
C ASN A 4 -9.30 -12.57 5.98
N MET A 5 -9.30 -11.83 7.09
CA MET A 5 -10.32 -10.83 7.45
C MET A 5 -9.78 -9.40 7.45
N GLU A 6 -8.55 -9.17 6.94
CA GLU A 6 -7.89 -7.87 7.00
C GLU A 6 -8.58 -6.83 6.12
N ASP A 7 -8.98 -7.23 4.91
CA ASP A 7 -9.63 -6.37 3.91
C ASP A 7 -11.11 -6.74 3.69
N GLY A 8 -11.80 -7.16 4.76
CA GLY A 8 -13.22 -7.49 4.68
C GLY A 8 -14.12 -6.26 4.49
N GLU A 9 -15.27 -6.43 3.82
CA GLU A 9 -16.25 -5.35 3.64
C GLU A 9 -16.88 -4.89 4.97
N GLU A 10 -16.99 -5.78 5.96
CA GLU A 10 -17.60 -5.50 7.27
C GLU A 10 -16.59 -5.16 8.36
N TYR A 11 -15.35 -5.70 8.26
CA TYR A 11 -14.32 -5.58 9.29
C TYR A 11 -12.98 -5.29 8.62
N SER A 12 -12.16 -4.47 9.27
CA SER A 12 -10.81 -4.18 8.80
C SER A 12 -9.81 -4.35 9.95
N PHE A 13 -8.83 -5.21 9.73
CA PHE A 13 -7.66 -5.36 10.60
C PHE A 13 -6.44 -4.59 10.06
N ALA A 14 -6.67 -3.66 9.14
CA ALA A 14 -5.59 -2.89 8.52
C ALA A 14 -4.68 -2.24 9.56
N GLY A 15 -3.38 -2.45 9.43
CA GLY A 15 -2.38 -1.93 10.33
C GLY A 15 -2.29 -2.59 11.71
N MET A 16 -3.05 -3.68 11.96
CA MET A 16 -2.98 -4.41 13.24
C MET A 16 -1.86 -5.46 13.29
N PHE A 17 -1.37 -5.89 12.13
CA PHE A 17 -0.39 -6.96 12.04
C PHE A 17 0.97 -6.43 11.59
N ASP A 18 2.02 -7.02 12.18
CA ASP A 18 3.39 -6.58 11.96
C ASP A 18 3.92 -6.97 10.58
N THR A 19 4.70 -6.06 10.00
CA THR A 19 5.59 -6.30 8.86
C THR A 19 7.02 -6.15 9.33
N TYR A 20 7.85 -7.14 9.06
CA TYR A 20 9.28 -7.13 9.40
C TYR A 20 10.11 -6.87 8.16
N LEU A 21 10.85 -5.77 8.16
CA LEU A 21 11.75 -5.38 7.08
C LEU A 21 13.19 -5.79 7.39
N ASN A 22 14.02 -5.94 6.35
CA ASN A 22 15.45 -6.26 6.47
C ASN A 22 15.74 -7.50 7.33
N VAL A 23 14.91 -8.54 7.14
CA VAL A 23 15.04 -9.79 7.89
C VAL A 23 16.18 -10.62 7.33
N GLU A 24 17.16 -10.93 8.15
CA GLU A 24 18.24 -11.86 7.78
C GLU A 24 17.68 -13.26 7.50
N VAL A 25 18.29 -13.98 6.54
CA VAL A 25 17.81 -15.32 6.12
C VAL A 25 17.69 -16.29 7.31
N GLY A 26 18.62 -16.20 8.27
CA GLY A 26 18.60 -17.03 9.49
C GLY A 26 17.41 -16.76 10.42
N ASP A 27 16.84 -15.56 10.37
CA ASP A 27 15.76 -15.13 11.25
C ASP A 27 14.36 -15.25 10.62
N VAL A 28 14.25 -15.59 9.34
CA VAL A 28 12.98 -15.70 8.62
C VAL A 28 11.99 -16.62 9.36
N SER A 29 12.43 -17.79 9.81
CA SER A 29 11.56 -18.73 10.52
C SER A 29 11.07 -18.20 11.86
N LEU A 30 11.84 -17.34 12.54
CA LEU A 30 11.44 -16.67 13.77
C LEU A 30 10.37 -15.61 13.47
N ARG A 31 10.59 -14.78 12.44
CA ARG A 31 9.65 -13.73 12.05
C ARG A 31 8.32 -14.28 11.55
N ILE A 32 8.34 -15.41 10.83
CA ILE A 32 7.10 -16.13 10.48
C ILE A 32 6.30 -16.49 11.73
N LYS A 33 6.97 -17.04 12.76
CA LYS A 33 6.30 -17.38 14.04
C LYS A 33 5.75 -16.14 14.75
N ASP A 34 6.46 -15.02 14.69
CA ASP A 34 6.02 -13.77 15.31
C ASP A 34 4.79 -13.22 14.56
N CYS A 35 4.76 -13.24 13.22
CA CYS A 35 3.58 -12.92 12.42
C CYS A 35 2.37 -13.78 12.81
N LEU A 36 2.55 -15.10 12.91
CA LEU A 36 1.46 -16.02 13.29
C LEU A 36 0.94 -15.75 14.70
N LYS A 37 1.80 -15.36 15.64
CA LYS A 37 1.39 -14.98 17.01
C LYS A 37 0.60 -13.68 17.05
N ALA A 38 0.81 -12.78 16.06
CA ALA A 38 0.13 -11.49 16.01
C ALA A 38 -1.40 -11.64 15.92
N LEU A 39 -1.94 -12.75 15.39
CA LEU A 39 -3.38 -13.07 15.45
C LEU A 39 -3.94 -13.05 16.89
N TYR A 40 -3.11 -13.36 17.87
CA TYR A 40 -3.50 -13.47 19.28
C TYR A 40 -2.97 -12.28 20.09
N CYS A 41 -2.55 -11.20 19.46
CA CYS A 41 -2.16 -9.99 20.17
C CYS A 41 -3.39 -9.33 20.81
N LYS A 42 -3.14 -8.51 21.81
CA LYS A 42 -4.21 -7.88 22.60
C LYS A 42 -5.17 -7.07 21.71
N SER A 43 -4.66 -6.27 20.79
CA SER A 43 -5.46 -5.44 19.90
C SER A 43 -6.37 -6.26 18.98
N ALA A 44 -5.84 -7.33 18.37
CA ALA A 44 -6.61 -8.21 17.51
C ALA A 44 -7.71 -8.95 18.29
N LEU A 45 -7.42 -9.42 19.50
CA LEU A 45 -8.40 -10.09 20.36
C LEU A 45 -9.50 -9.12 20.83
N GLU A 46 -9.15 -7.92 21.28
CA GLU A 46 -10.12 -6.90 21.70
C GLU A 46 -11.02 -6.49 20.54
N TYR A 47 -10.44 -6.26 19.35
CA TYR A 47 -11.20 -5.93 18.15
C TYR A 47 -12.16 -7.05 17.74
N SER A 48 -11.71 -8.31 17.80
CA SER A 48 -12.53 -9.48 17.48
C SER A 48 -13.71 -9.61 18.44
N ILE A 49 -13.49 -9.41 19.73
CA ILE A 49 -14.56 -9.46 20.75
C ILE A 49 -15.58 -8.34 20.51
N LEU A 50 -15.12 -7.11 20.27
CA LEU A 50 -16.01 -5.96 20.06
C LEU A 50 -16.89 -6.11 18.81
N ASN A 51 -16.36 -6.74 17.78
CA ASN A 51 -17.06 -6.95 16.51
C ASN A 51 -17.71 -8.34 16.39
N HIS A 52 -17.74 -9.14 17.45
CA HIS A 52 -18.31 -10.49 17.48
C HIS A 52 -17.70 -11.45 16.45
N ILE A 53 -16.40 -11.28 16.15
CA ILE A 53 -15.66 -12.13 15.20
C ILE A 53 -15.19 -13.39 15.93
N ASP A 54 -15.47 -14.54 15.34
CA ASP A 54 -14.97 -15.83 15.85
C ASP A 54 -13.47 -15.99 15.49
N ILE A 55 -12.61 -15.84 16.48
CA ILE A 55 -11.16 -15.95 16.35
C ILE A 55 -10.72 -17.30 15.75
N ALA A 56 -11.51 -18.36 15.96
CA ALA A 56 -11.19 -19.67 15.38
C ALA A 56 -11.30 -19.70 13.83
N GLN A 57 -11.98 -18.73 13.23
CA GLN A 57 -12.10 -18.58 11.78
C GLN A 57 -11.01 -17.69 11.18
N MET A 58 -10.26 -16.98 12.01
CA MET A 58 -9.15 -16.15 11.56
C MET A 58 -7.97 -17.02 11.13
N LYS A 59 -7.42 -16.68 9.97
CA LYS A 59 -6.22 -17.33 9.41
C LYS A 59 -5.20 -16.26 9.05
N MET A 60 -3.95 -16.55 9.33
CA MET A 60 -2.83 -15.68 8.98
C MET A 60 -2.00 -16.35 7.90
N ASP A 61 -1.87 -15.66 6.78
CA ASP A 61 -0.89 -15.99 5.75
C ASP A 61 0.35 -15.10 5.93
N VAL A 62 1.52 -15.65 5.67
CA VAL A 62 2.79 -14.93 5.79
C VAL A 62 3.47 -14.91 4.43
N ILE A 63 3.67 -13.71 3.90
CA ILE A 63 4.39 -13.48 2.65
C ILE A 63 5.84 -13.18 3.01
N VAL A 64 6.77 -13.92 2.43
CA VAL A 64 8.21 -13.64 2.47
C VAL A 64 8.59 -13.07 1.12
N GLN A 65 8.93 -11.78 1.11
CA GLN A 65 9.19 -11.00 -0.09
C GLN A 65 10.64 -10.53 -0.09
N GLU A 66 11.29 -10.56 -1.25
CA GLU A 66 12.61 -9.96 -1.41
C GLU A 66 12.53 -8.45 -1.15
N MET A 67 13.54 -7.92 -0.40
CA MET A 67 13.62 -6.48 -0.15
C MET A 67 14.03 -5.74 -1.41
N VAL A 68 13.26 -4.70 -1.73
CA VAL A 68 13.58 -3.75 -2.79
C VAL A 68 14.08 -2.46 -2.14
N GLU A 69 15.36 -2.20 -2.24
CA GLU A 69 15.98 -0.95 -1.75
C GLU A 69 15.91 0.11 -2.86
N GLY A 70 14.76 0.79 -2.95
CA GLY A 70 14.52 1.80 -3.98
C GLY A 70 15.21 3.13 -3.70
N ASP A 71 15.53 3.84 -4.77
CA ASP A 71 15.90 5.25 -4.70
C ASP A 71 14.72 6.09 -4.20
N PHE A 72 13.53 5.68 -4.63
CA PHE A 72 12.25 6.25 -4.24
C PHE A 72 11.25 5.14 -3.93
N SER A 73 10.34 5.41 -3.01
CA SER A 73 9.18 4.54 -2.75
C SER A 73 7.95 5.37 -2.50
N GLY A 74 6.79 4.80 -2.76
CA GLY A 74 5.54 5.55 -2.62
C GLY A 74 4.29 4.73 -2.76
N ILE A 75 3.17 5.45 -2.80
CA ILE A 75 1.83 4.91 -2.97
C ILE A 75 1.19 5.60 -4.16
N LEU A 76 0.58 4.82 -5.04
CA LEU A 76 -0.29 5.28 -6.11
C LEU A 76 -1.74 4.94 -5.78
N PHE A 77 -2.57 5.95 -5.63
CA PHE A 77 -4.02 5.83 -5.68
C PHE A 77 -4.48 6.05 -7.12
N THR A 78 -5.08 5.04 -7.75
CA THR A 78 -5.54 5.14 -9.14
C THR A 78 -6.76 6.04 -9.33
N SER A 79 -7.33 6.53 -8.25
CA SER A 79 -8.33 7.61 -8.19
C SER A 79 -8.06 8.47 -6.97
N ASN A 80 -8.32 9.77 -7.06
CA ASN A 80 -8.14 10.67 -5.94
C ASN A 80 -9.10 10.29 -4.79
N PRO A 81 -8.59 9.99 -3.58
CA PRO A 81 -9.42 9.65 -2.42
C PRO A 81 -10.43 10.75 -2.02
N GLN A 82 -10.22 11.99 -2.45
CA GLN A 82 -11.12 13.12 -2.25
C GLN A 82 -12.26 13.18 -3.29
N GLY A 83 -12.41 12.17 -4.14
CA GLY A 83 -13.50 12.09 -5.11
C GLY A 83 -13.29 12.89 -6.40
N ILE A 84 -12.10 13.48 -6.63
CA ILE A 84 -11.82 14.20 -7.88
C ILE A 84 -11.70 13.21 -9.03
N LEU A 85 -12.61 13.31 -9.99
CA LEU A 85 -12.68 12.42 -11.15
C LEU A 85 -11.46 12.56 -12.08
N ASN A 86 -11.05 11.44 -12.66
CA ASN A 86 -9.95 11.36 -13.62
C ASN A 86 -8.58 11.82 -13.07
N GLU A 87 -8.45 11.88 -11.76
CA GLU A 87 -7.20 12.25 -11.11
C GLU A 87 -6.66 11.07 -10.29
N ALA A 88 -5.43 10.67 -10.57
CA ALA A 88 -4.67 9.75 -9.75
C ALA A 88 -3.75 10.55 -8.81
N VAL A 89 -3.49 10.00 -7.63
CA VAL A 89 -2.61 10.63 -6.63
C VAL A 89 -1.43 9.72 -6.36
N ILE A 90 -0.22 10.26 -6.47
CA ILE A 90 1.02 9.52 -6.23
C ILE A 90 1.79 10.25 -5.13
N THR A 91 1.94 9.64 -3.97
CA THR A 91 2.78 10.17 -2.90
C THR A 91 4.08 9.39 -2.86
N VAL A 92 5.22 10.08 -2.93
CA VAL A 92 6.54 9.48 -3.04
C VAL A 92 7.55 10.19 -2.14
N GLY A 93 8.50 9.41 -1.61
CA GLY A 93 9.64 9.91 -0.85
C GLY A 93 10.92 9.16 -1.20
N LYS A 94 12.07 9.68 -0.78
CA LYS A 94 13.37 9.03 -1.00
C LYS A 94 13.55 7.84 -0.05
N GLY A 95 14.00 6.71 -0.58
CA GLY A 95 14.31 5.50 0.18
C GLY A 95 13.14 4.54 0.36
N LEU A 96 13.12 3.80 1.46
CA LEU A 96 12.15 2.73 1.71
C LEU A 96 10.74 3.25 1.98
N GLY A 97 9.73 2.53 1.47
CA GLY A 97 8.31 2.88 1.56
C GLY A 97 7.76 3.00 3.00
N ASP A 98 8.30 2.24 3.95
CA ASP A 98 7.95 2.35 5.38
C ASP A 98 8.16 3.77 5.94
N ALA A 99 9.23 4.44 5.51
CA ALA A 99 9.50 5.81 5.92
C ALA A 99 8.51 6.82 5.29
N VAL A 100 8.03 6.54 4.08
CA VAL A 100 7.02 7.35 3.38
C VAL A 100 5.67 7.23 4.08
N VAL A 101 5.23 6.01 4.36
CA VAL A 101 3.93 5.72 4.99
C VAL A 101 3.86 6.24 6.44
N SER A 102 5.00 6.32 7.14
CA SER A 102 5.07 6.75 8.55
C SER A 102 5.35 8.24 8.74
N ASP A 103 5.27 9.09 7.69
CA ASP A 103 5.56 10.53 7.72
C ASP A 103 6.94 10.90 8.31
N LYS A 104 7.90 10.00 8.23
CA LYS A 104 9.26 10.21 8.78
C LYS A 104 10.19 10.95 7.83
N ILE A 105 9.82 11.05 6.55
CA ILE A 105 10.60 11.71 5.51
C ILE A 105 9.75 12.72 4.76
N GLN A 106 10.42 13.66 4.11
CA GLN A 106 9.73 14.58 3.20
C GLN A 106 9.20 13.83 2.00
N THR A 107 7.92 14.00 1.74
CA THR A 107 7.21 13.42 0.61
C THR A 107 6.84 14.48 -0.41
N VAL A 108 6.62 14.05 -1.62
CA VAL A 108 6.05 14.83 -2.71
C VAL A 108 4.80 14.14 -3.18
N THR A 109 3.73 14.88 -3.33
CA THR A 109 2.46 14.34 -3.83
C THR A 109 2.21 14.87 -5.23
N TYR A 110 2.07 13.96 -6.18
CA TYR A 110 1.70 14.24 -7.56
C TYR A 110 0.20 14.02 -7.74
N TYR A 111 -0.42 14.97 -8.40
CA TYR A 111 -1.80 14.89 -8.86
C TYR A 111 -1.78 14.78 -10.37
N TYR A 112 -2.11 13.60 -10.88
CA TYR A 112 -2.00 13.26 -12.29
C TYR A 112 -3.38 13.16 -12.93
N ASN A 113 -3.67 14.05 -13.88
CA ASN A 113 -4.88 13.96 -14.69
C ASN A 113 -4.72 12.87 -15.76
N VAL A 114 -5.49 11.79 -15.62
CA VAL A 114 -5.38 10.62 -16.50
C VAL A 114 -5.81 10.91 -17.93
N SER A 115 -6.77 11.82 -18.12
CA SER A 115 -7.30 12.18 -19.46
C SER A 115 -6.34 13.05 -20.25
N ASP A 116 -5.76 14.07 -19.60
CA ASP A 116 -4.93 15.08 -20.23
C ASP A 116 -3.44 14.73 -20.20
N LYS A 117 -3.05 13.70 -19.44
CA LYS A 117 -1.66 13.32 -19.17
C LYS A 117 -0.82 14.49 -18.65
N LYS A 118 -1.40 15.25 -17.74
CA LYS A 118 -0.73 16.37 -17.08
C LYS A 118 -0.71 16.14 -15.59
N TYR A 119 0.33 16.64 -14.93
CA TYR A 119 0.43 16.60 -13.50
C TYR A 119 0.83 17.96 -12.92
N TYR A 120 0.51 18.14 -11.67
CA TYR A 120 1.13 19.10 -10.77
C TYR A 120 1.59 18.37 -9.51
N TYR A 121 2.47 18.97 -8.75
CA TYR A 121 2.92 18.36 -7.51
C TYR A 121 2.95 19.36 -6.37
N ASP A 122 2.79 18.83 -5.17
CA ASP A 122 2.97 19.51 -3.89
C ASP A 122 4.16 18.89 -3.18
N GLY A 123 5.20 19.67 -2.96
CA GLY A 123 6.46 19.23 -2.38
C GLY A 123 7.62 20.17 -2.72
N MET A 124 8.80 19.92 -2.13
CA MET A 124 9.95 20.82 -2.26
C MET A 124 10.69 20.65 -3.59
N GLU A 125 10.62 19.47 -4.21
CA GLU A 125 11.32 19.14 -5.45
C GLU A 125 10.53 18.13 -6.29
N ASP A 126 10.71 18.15 -7.59
CA ASP A 126 10.15 17.15 -8.52
C ASP A 126 11.05 15.90 -8.47
N LEU A 127 10.55 14.81 -7.90
CA LEU A 127 11.32 13.59 -7.68
C LEU A 127 11.22 12.58 -8.83
N LEU A 128 10.09 12.55 -9.53
CA LEU A 128 9.82 11.56 -10.57
C LEU A 128 9.71 12.19 -11.94
N SER A 129 10.36 11.59 -12.93
CA SER A 129 10.21 12.00 -14.31
C SER A 129 8.80 11.69 -14.84
N MET A 130 8.38 12.42 -15.89
CA MET A 130 7.11 12.17 -16.58
C MET A 130 6.99 10.72 -17.06
N ASP A 131 8.08 10.13 -17.54
CA ASP A 131 8.10 8.74 -18.02
C ASP A 131 7.77 7.76 -16.89
N ILE A 132 8.29 7.99 -15.66
CA ILE A 132 7.98 7.16 -14.48
C ILE A 132 6.52 7.35 -14.08
N LEU A 133 6.01 8.58 -14.07
CA LEU A 133 4.61 8.86 -13.75
C LEU A 133 3.66 8.17 -14.75
N ASP A 134 3.90 8.31 -16.05
CA ASP A 134 3.11 7.65 -17.10
C ASP A 134 3.13 6.11 -16.96
N ASN A 135 4.30 5.55 -16.65
CA ASN A 135 4.45 4.12 -16.43
C ASN A 135 3.68 3.65 -15.18
N LEU A 136 3.76 4.39 -14.07
CA LEU A 136 3.01 4.09 -12.84
C LEU A 136 1.49 4.07 -13.11
N ILE A 137 0.98 5.07 -13.82
CA ILE A 137 -0.43 5.12 -14.22
C ILE A 137 -0.81 3.91 -15.09
N SER A 138 0.03 3.60 -16.08
CA SER A 138 -0.20 2.44 -16.96
C SER A 138 -0.22 1.11 -16.18
N ILE A 139 0.69 0.95 -15.23
CA ILE A 139 0.73 -0.22 -14.33
C ILE A 139 -0.54 -0.27 -13.48
N GLY A 140 -0.95 0.85 -12.89
CA GLY A 140 -2.17 0.96 -12.10
C GLY A 140 -3.42 0.53 -12.87
N GLU A 141 -3.57 1.02 -14.11
CA GLU A 141 -4.67 0.63 -14.98
C GLU A 141 -4.64 -0.87 -15.37
N ASN A 142 -3.45 -1.45 -15.53
CA ASN A 142 -3.31 -2.89 -15.77
C ASN A 142 -3.67 -3.72 -14.53
N ILE A 143 -3.26 -3.31 -13.35
CA ILE A 143 -3.60 -3.97 -12.07
C ILE A 143 -5.12 -3.97 -11.88
N LYS A 144 -5.79 -2.83 -12.09
CA LYS A 144 -7.25 -2.73 -12.04
C LYS A 144 -7.93 -3.75 -12.96
N LYS A 145 -7.43 -3.91 -14.20
CA LYS A 145 -7.98 -4.89 -15.16
C LYS A 145 -7.73 -6.34 -14.73
N ILE A 146 -6.53 -6.66 -14.24
CA ILE A 146 -6.15 -8.03 -13.86
C ILE A 146 -6.98 -8.53 -12.67
N PHE A 147 -7.20 -7.65 -11.68
CA PHE A 147 -7.89 -8.00 -10.43
C PHE A 147 -9.37 -7.59 -10.40
N ASP A 148 -9.87 -6.99 -11.48
CA ASP A 148 -11.24 -6.45 -11.54
C ASP A 148 -11.52 -5.43 -10.42
N TYR A 149 -10.53 -4.57 -10.16
CA TYR A 149 -10.66 -3.49 -9.19
C TYR A 149 -11.18 -2.22 -9.87
N PRO A 150 -12.24 -1.58 -9.36
CA PRO A 150 -12.66 -0.28 -9.87
C PRO A 150 -11.58 0.78 -9.61
N TYR A 151 -10.95 0.71 -8.42
CA TYR A 151 -9.87 1.58 -8.00
C TYR A 151 -8.88 0.79 -7.16
N ALA A 152 -7.61 1.15 -7.22
CA ALA A 152 -6.53 0.46 -6.53
C ALA A 152 -5.62 1.42 -5.76
N ASP A 153 -5.17 0.97 -4.61
CA ASP A 153 -4.09 1.48 -3.78
C ASP A 153 -2.88 0.57 -4.04
N ILE A 154 -1.77 1.14 -4.50
CA ILE A 154 -0.61 0.39 -4.99
C ILE A 154 0.66 0.94 -4.34
N GLU A 155 1.33 0.10 -3.56
CA GLU A 155 2.66 0.42 -3.03
C GLU A 155 3.72 0.04 -4.05
N PHE A 156 4.65 0.96 -4.28
CA PHE A 156 5.71 0.76 -5.27
C PHE A 156 7.07 1.25 -4.77
N SER A 157 8.12 0.78 -5.45
CA SER A 157 9.48 1.27 -5.30
C SER A 157 10.12 1.49 -6.67
N VAL A 158 11.05 2.42 -6.78
CA VAL A 158 11.74 2.76 -8.02
C VAL A 158 13.24 2.67 -7.81
N ILE A 159 13.92 1.95 -8.69
CA ILE A 159 15.39 1.88 -8.76
C ILE A 159 15.80 2.36 -10.15
N GLY A 160 16.46 3.51 -10.22
CA GLY A 160 16.72 4.17 -11.50
C GLY A 160 15.44 4.47 -12.26
N ASN A 161 15.12 3.72 -13.33
CA ASN A 161 13.89 3.84 -14.11
C ASN A 161 12.98 2.60 -13.99
N GLU A 162 13.37 1.61 -13.20
CA GLU A 162 12.59 0.38 -13.01
C GLU A 162 11.62 0.52 -11.84
N ILE A 163 10.36 0.13 -12.08
CA ILE A 163 9.29 0.19 -11.10
C ILE A 163 9.01 -1.21 -10.57
N TYR A 164 9.03 -1.36 -9.26
CA TYR A 164 8.72 -2.60 -8.53
C TYR A 164 7.40 -2.39 -7.78
N ILE A 165 6.42 -3.24 -8.04
CA ILE A 165 5.17 -3.24 -7.31
C ILE A 165 5.33 -4.12 -6.07
N LEU A 166 5.08 -3.55 -4.91
CA LEU A 166 5.25 -4.21 -3.63
C LEU A 166 3.93 -4.78 -3.11
N GLN A 167 2.84 -4.03 -3.29
CA GLN A 167 1.50 -4.42 -2.86
C GLN A 167 0.46 -3.72 -3.72
N ALA A 168 -0.70 -4.35 -3.90
CA ALA A 168 -1.87 -3.72 -4.51
C ALA A 168 -3.14 -4.14 -3.77
N ARG A 169 -4.01 -3.19 -3.45
CA ARG A 169 -5.28 -3.40 -2.78
C ARG A 169 -6.42 -2.69 -3.52
N LYS A 170 -7.63 -3.23 -3.38
CA LYS A 170 -8.84 -2.54 -3.83
C LYS A 170 -9.15 -1.40 -2.87
N ILE A 171 -9.43 -0.21 -3.39
CA ILE A 171 -9.98 0.89 -2.58
C ILE A 171 -11.47 0.60 -2.39
N THR A 172 -11.90 0.48 -1.13
CA THR A 172 -13.28 0.11 -0.75
C THR A 172 -14.13 1.30 -0.28
N SER A 173 -13.50 2.41 0.08
CA SER A 173 -14.20 3.62 0.55
C SER A 173 -13.66 4.87 -0.12
N PHE A 174 -14.55 5.60 -0.77
CA PHE A 174 -14.34 7.01 -1.08
C PHE A 174 -15.16 7.83 -0.10
N THR A 175 -14.63 8.93 0.41
CA THR A 175 -15.43 9.97 1.02
C THR A 175 -16.20 10.64 -0.13
N GLU A 176 -17.43 10.19 -0.41
CA GLU A 176 -18.34 10.99 -1.23
C GLU A 176 -18.67 12.22 -0.39
N GLU A 177 -18.07 13.36 -0.71
CA GLU A 177 -18.59 14.63 -0.26
C GLU A 177 -19.91 14.86 -1.02
N GLU A 178 -21.04 14.91 -0.25
CA GLU A 178 -22.34 15.32 -0.73
C GLU A 178 -22.36 16.78 -1.22
#